data_a8293a73ba806f0221b41f21798e302e
#
_entry.id   a8293a73ba806f0221b41f21798e302e
#
_cell.length_a   1.000
_cell.length_b   1.000
_cell.length_c   1.000
_cell.angle_alpha   90.00
_cell.angle_beta   90.00
_cell.angle_gamma   90.00
#
_symmetry.space_group_name_H-M   'P 1'
#
loop_
_entity.id
_entity.type
_entity.pdbx_description
1 polymer ?
#
loop_
_entity_poly.entity_id
_entity_poly.type
_entity_poly.pdbx_seq_one_letter_code
_entity_poly.pdbx_strand_id
1 'polypeptide(L)'
;MSSPDADWVKIKELGNAEFKKKNYVKAIQYYTRAMDFSPNEPSLFGNRGTCLKLLKKYKESLNDYKKAVSLAPTNTNYMKKLSSVFIIFGNFGDSKILLEKCVNLDRNDSNNQSELNRVNKLISDFDKITEKKNDGNWFEVEELSKKMLEETNAFVALKKIYIESLIENCKLKECIDFIKNEVTKEEKENDPDFNFQLSKSYYYKGDYDDAKNTLNDLIKETKMEDEKYHELMEKITSIKDIKNKATSLFKENKLDEAIEEYTKLLDFDPNNKNFNSTILGNRALCYKKQNKLMEALKDSNESLKLNPNYVTGYIRRGRIYNEYKMYDDAKNDFQKAKELDPNNKDAENLMKEAINNNDRARNRDYYKILGVDKNASSDEIKKAYRKMALKYHPDRNSESEESKTIAQRKFQDINDAYAVLSDPKKKQMFDMGCDPLNPENASGPGGGGMSMNIDLSDILNMFGGGGFSSSGFDEGFGGFSSAFGNGGRGRSSPGGGFQFFTNMGGNGGSSFGTGGFPFEFFTQGGSRKKKK
;
A
#
# COMPACT_ATOMS: atom_id res chain seq x y z
N MET A 1 12.65 71.97 -4.19
CA MET A 1 12.40 70.82 -5.05
C MET A 1 13.27 69.71 -4.51
N SER A 2 12.67 68.64 -3.92
CA SER A 2 13.41 67.45 -3.52
C SER A 2 14.05 66.85 -4.77
N SER A 3 15.33 66.48 -4.70
CA SER A 3 15.97 65.79 -5.82
C SER A 3 15.21 64.54 -6.19
N PRO A 4 15.10 64.17 -7.48
CA PRO A 4 14.41 62.94 -7.92
C PRO A 4 14.90 61.69 -7.19
N ASP A 5 16.15 61.68 -6.73
CA ASP A 5 16.78 60.61 -5.94
C ASP A 5 16.17 60.42 -4.53
N ALA A 6 15.54 61.49 -3.96
CA ALA A 6 14.92 61.38 -2.63
C ALA A 6 13.51 60.78 -2.66
N ASP A 7 12.82 60.84 -3.80
CA ASP A 7 11.43 60.42 -3.89
C ASP A 7 11.25 58.89 -4.02
N TRP A 8 12.10 58.20 -4.79
CA TRP A 8 12.00 56.74 -4.91
C TRP A 8 12.35 56.04 -3.59
N VAL A 9 13.29 56.58 -2.78
CA VAL A 9 13.65 56.02 -1.47
C VAL A 9 12.46 56.07 -0.51
N LYS A 10 11.74 57.21 -0.44
CA LYS A 10 10.54 57.36 0.38
C LYS A 10 9.44 56.37 -0.04
N ILE A 11 9.21 56.23 -1.36
CA ILE A 11 8.23 55.30 -1.91
C ILE A 11 8.62 53.85 -1.60
N LYS A 12 9.91 53.48 -1.72
CA LYS A 12 10.43 52.18 -1.32
C LYS A 12 10.16 51.91 0.16
N GLU A 13 10.34 52.92 1.03
CA GLU A 13 10.07 52.76 2.46
C GLU A 13 8.60 52.53 2.78
N LEU A 14 7.68 53.16 2.04
CA LEU A 14 6.25 52.86 2.12
C LEU A 14 5.97 51.40 1.71
N GLY A 15 6.64 50.94 0.64
CA GLY A 15 6.59 49.52 0.23
C GLY A 15 7.10 48.58 1.32
N ASN A 16 8.22 48.91 1.96
CA ASN A 16 8.77 48.13 3.08
C ASN A 16 7.82 48.13 4.28
N ALA A 17 7.12 49.22 4.59
CA ALA A 17 6.13 49.31 5.65
C ALA A 17 4.92 48.38 5.37
N GLU A 18 4.43 48.38 4.14
CA GLU A 18 3.33 47.47 3.74
C GLU A 18 3.78 45.99 3.71
N PHE A 19 5.03 45.72 3.33
CA PHE A 19 5.61 44.37 3.42
C PHE A 19 5.64 43.86 4.86
N LYS A 20 6.06 44.68 5.83
CA LYS A 20 6.05 44.34 7.25
C LYS A 20 4.64 44.03 7.78
N LYS A 21 3.62 44.72 7.23
CA LYS A 21 2.20 44.43 7.52
C LYS A 21 1.66 43.20 6.77
N LYS A 22 2.49 42.47 6.02
CA LYS A 22 2.11 41.35 5.13
C LYS A 22 1.15 41.76 3.98
N ASN A 23 1.03 43.05 3.70
CA ASN A 23 0.22 43.55 2.57
C ASN A 23 1.04 43.54 1.29
N TYR A 24 1.33 42.37 0.77
CA TYR A 24 2.26 42.18 -0.35
C TYR A 24 1.75 42.81 -1.64
N VAL A 25 0.45 42.87 -1.87
CA VAL A 25 -0.13 43.50 -3.07
C VAL A 25 0.15 45.01 -3.09
N LYS A 26 -0.07 45.71 -1.96
CA LYS A 26 0.25 47.14 -1.85
C LYS A 26 1.77 47.38 -1.89
N ALA A 27 2.56 46.50 -1.28
CA ALA A 27 4.02 46.61 -1.35
C ALA A 27 4.51 46.55 -2.79
N ILE A 28 3.99 45.63 -3.61
CA ILE A 28 4.29 45.53 -5.05
C ILE A 28 3.97 46.84 -5.78
N GLN A 29 2.82 47.46 -5.49
CA GLN A 29 2.43 48.75 -6.11
C GLN A 29 3.43 49.87 -5.79
N TYR A 30 3.85 49.97 -4.52
CA TYR A 30 4.85 50.95 -4.12
C TYR A 30 6.22 50.70 -4.76
N TYR A 31 6.70 49.45 -4.78
CA TYR A 31 7.97 49.12 -5.43
C TYR A 31 7.90 49.38 -6.94
N THR A 32 6.79 49.08 -7.60
CA THR A 32 6.59 49.38 -9.02
C THR A 32 6.61 50.89 -9.29
N ARG A 33 5.92 51.68 -8.45
CA ARG A 33 5.96 53.13 -8.55
C ARG A 33 7.36 53.71 -8.28
N ALA A 34 8.14 53.15 -7.37
CA ALA A 34 9.51 53.54 -7.11
C ALA A 34 10.43 53.29 -8.33
N MET A 35 10.15 52.24 -9.12
CA MET A 35 10.89 51.93 -10.35
C MET A 35 10.68 52.94 -11.45
N ASP A 36 9.57 53.70 -11.45
CA ASP A 36 9.35 54.81 -12.40
C ASP A 36 10.39 55.94 -12.20
N PHE A 37 10.89 56.08 -10.97
CA PHE A 37 11.90 57.06 -10.62
C PHE A 37 13.34 56.53 -10.68
N SER A 38 13.52 55.23 -10.40
CA SER A 38 14.83 54.56 -10.39
C SER A 38 14.74 53.15 -11.01
N PRO A 39 14.73 53.08 -12.36
CA PRO A 39 14.48 51.84 -13.09
C PRO A 39 15.63 50.81 -13.02
N ASN A 40 16.80 51.21 -12.55
CA ASN A 40 17.97 50.33 -12.45
C ASN A 40 18.41 50.07 -11.01
N GLU A 41 17.54 50.34 -10.02
CA GLU A 41 17.84 50.08 -8.62
C GLU A 41 17.57 48.60 -8.27
N PRO A 42 18.60 47.75 -7.99
CA PRO A 42 18.46 46.33 -7.77
C PRO A 42 17.54 45.99 -6.59
N SER A 43 17.53 46.84 -5.54
CA SER A 43 16.76 46.61 -4.32
C SER A 43 15.25 46.63 -4.56
N LEU A 44 14.76 47.39 -5.53
CA LEU A 44 13.34 47.45 -5.89
C LEU A 44 12.87 46.10 -6.49
N PHE A 45 13.64 45.57 -7.44
CA PHE A 45 13.40 44.26 -8.03
C PHE A 45 13.50 43.16 -6.98
N GLY A 46 14.54 43.17 -6.14
CA GLY A 46 14.72 42.18 -5.07
C GLY A 46 13.59 42.18 -4.06
N ASN A 47 13.02 43.32 -3.70
CA ASN A 47 11.91 43.44 -2.76
C ASN A 47 10.57 43.07 -3.43
N ARG A 48 10.31 43.55 -4.66
CA ARG A 48 9.10 43.17 -5.42
C ARG A 48 9.08 41.69 -5.71
N GLY A 49 10.21 41.10 -6.13
CA GLY A 49 10.37 39.69 -6.35
C GLY A 49 10.07 38.85 -5.08
N THR A 50 10.45 39.38 -3.88
CA THR A 50 10.11 38.72 -2.62
C THR A 50 8.61 38.72 -2.37
N CYS A 51 7.90 39.82 -2.60
CA CYS A 51 6.45 39.90 -2.49
C CYS A 51 5.74 38.94 -3.47
N LEU A 52 6.19 38.93 -4.72
CA LEU A 52 5.66 38.08 -5.78
C LEU A 52 5.82 36.57 -5.42
N LYS A 53 7.00 36.21 -4.89
CA LYS A 53 7.25 34.84 -4.41
C LYS A 53 6.28 34.43 -3.30
N LEU A 54 6.04 35.32 -2.32
CA LEU A 54 5.11 35.07 -1.21
C LEU A 54 3.65 34.97 -1.68
N LEU A 55 3.29 35.63 -2.78
CA LEU A 55 2.00 35.51 -3.45
C LEU A 55 1.93 34.33 -4.43
N LYS A 56 2.95 33.43 -4.45
CA LYS A 56 3.08 32.30 -5.38
C LYS A 56 3.13 32.71 -6.87
N LYS A 57 3.41 34.00 -7.19
CA LYS A 57 3.62 34.50 -8.54
C LYS A 57 5.07 34.25 -8.97
N TYR A 58 5.42 32.97 -9.11
CA TYR A 58 6.82 32.53 -9.24
C TYR A 58 7.48 33.01 -10.54
N LYS A 59 6.77 33.05 -11.68
CA LYS A 59 7.31 33.52 -12.97
C LYS A 59 7.69 35.00 -12.92
N GLU A 60 6.80 35.86 -12.37
CA GLU A 60 7.06 37.27 -12.18
C GLU A 60 8.24 37.49 -11.20
N SER A 61 8.26 36.74 -10.09
CA SER A 61 9.35 36.74 -9.10
C SER A 61 10.70 36.37 -9.73
N LEU A 62 10.72 35.33 -10.60
CA LEU A 62 11.90 34.88 -11.32
C LEU A 62 12.49 36.03 -12.19
N ASN A 63 11.62 36.72 -12.92
CA ASN A 63 12.02 37.82 -13.78
C ASN A 63 12.63 38.98 -12.96
N ASP A 64 12.00 39.33 -11.84
CA ASP A 64 12.50 40.38 -10.95
C ASP A 64 13.86 40.01 -10.35
N TYR A 65 14.04 38.78 -9.85
CA TYR A 65 15.34 38.38 -9.30
C TYR A 65 16.42 38.25 -10.38
N LYS A 66 16.09 37.79 -11.60
CA LYS A 66 17.04 37.83 -12.73
C LYS A 66 17.51 39.27 -13.01
N LYS A 67 16.59 40.23 -13.00
CA LYS A 67 16.93 41.65 -13.18
C LYS A 67 17.77 42.17 -12.01
N ALA A 68 17.44 41.85 -10.76
CA ALA A 68 18.23 42.24 -9.59
C ALA A 68 19.67 41.71 -9.66
N VAL A 69 19.84 40.44 -10.05
CA VAL A 69 21.17 39.80 -10.21
C VAL A 69 21.93 40.42 -11.38
N SER A 70 21.27 40.76 -12.49
CA SER A 70 21.93 41.43 -13.64
C SER A 70 22.45 42.84 -13.30
N LEU A 71 21.72 43.57 -12.44
CA LEU A 71 22.11 44.90 -11.98
C LEU A 71 23.16 44.85 -10.85
N ALA A 72 23.21 43.79 -10.07
CA ALA A 72 24.15 43.61 -8.97
C ALA A 72 24.77 42.20 -8.99
N PRO A 73 25.68 41.90 -9.94
CA PRO A 73 26.14 40.54 -10.23
C PRO A 73 27.09 39.93 -9.19
N THR A 74 27.46 40.65 -8.14
CA THR A 74 28.27 40.18 -7.01
C THR A 74 27.46 40.08 -5.72
N ASN A 75 26.17 40.47 -5.76
CA ASN A 75 25.32 40.42 -4.56
C ASN A 75 24.79 38.99 -4.31
N THR A 76 25.41 38.31 -3.37
CA THR A 76 25.06 36.93 -3.00
C THR A 76 23.62 36.79 -2.50
N ASN A 77 23.03 37.82 -1.87
CA ASN A 77 21.64 37.78 -1.40
C ASN A 77 20.64 37.69 -2.57
N TYR A 78 20.83 38.45 -3.65
CA TYR A 78 19.95 38.32 -4.82
C TYR A 78 20.17 37.00 -5.54
N MET A 79 21.39 36.47 -5.59
CA MET A 79 21.67 35.15 -6.16
C MET A 79 20.97 34.04 -5.36
N LYS A 80 21.02 34.08 -4.02
CA LYS A 80 20.31 33.13 -3.14
C LYS A 80 18.79 33.20 -3.32
N LYS A 81 18.24 34.42 -3.46
CA LYS A 81 16.81 34.62 -3.74
C LYS A 81 16.42 34.03 -5.10
N LEU A 82 17.21 34.28 -6.15
CA LEU A 82 17.00 33.72 -7.49
C LEU A 82 17.10 32.19 -7.45
N SER A 83 18.14 31.66 -6.82
CA SER A 83 18.31 30.20 -6.59
C SER A 83 17.09 29.60 -5.94
N SER A 84 16.51 30.23 -4.91
CA SER A 84 15.30 29.73 -4.24
C SER A 84 14.08 29.65 -5.15
N VAL A 85 13.98 30.48 -6.20
CA VAL A 85 12.90 30.37 -7.19
C VAL A 85 13.21 29.29 -8.23
N PHE A 86 14.47 29.12 -8.62
CA PHE A 86 14.88 28.01 -9.46
C PHE A 86 14.56 26.66 -8.81
N ILE A 87 14.77 26.53 -7.49
CA ILE A 87 14.40 25.32 -6.73
C ILE A 87 12.89 25.05 -6.85
N ILE A 88 12.04 26.07 -6.71
CA ILE A 88 10.58 25.93 -6.82
C ILE A 88 10.17 25.35 -8.18
N PHE A 89 10.87 25.71 -9.26
CA PHE A 89 10.63 25.19 -10.61
C PHE A 89 11.38 23.89 -10.93
N GLY A 90 12.19 23.36 -10.01
CA GLY A 90 13.03 22.19 -10.26
C GLY A 90 14.27 22.46 -11.12
N ASN A 91 14.63 23.72 -11.34
CA ASN A 91 15.83 24.11 -12.09
C ASN A 91 17.07 24.04 -11.19
N PHE A 92 17.37 22.84 -10.70
CA PHE A 92 18.44 22.61 -9.72
C PHE A 92 19.82 22.91 -10.27
N GLY A 93 20.05 22.66 -11.57
CA GLY A 93 21.32 22.99 -12.25
C GLY A 93 21.65 24.48 -12.19
N ASP A 94 20.69 25.33 -12.57
CA ASP A 94 20.85 26.81 -12.52
C ASP A 94 21.01 27.31 -11.09
N SER A 95 20.25 26.71 -10.15
CA SER A 95 20.35 26.99 -8.72
C SER A 95 21.74 26.66 -8.18
N LYS A 96 22.29 25.50 -8.52
CA LYS A 96 23.63 25.04 -8.11
C LYS A 96 24.71 25.98 -8.61
N ILE A 97 24.69 26.33 -9.90
CA ILE A 97 25.66 27.27 -10.51
C ILE A 97 25.68 28.64 -9.77
N LEU A 98 24.50 29.18 -9.42
CA LEU A 98 24.42 30.42 -8.66
C LEU A 98 24.99 30.29 -7.25
N LEU A 99 24.71 29.19 -6.56
CA LEU A 99 25.18 28.96 -5.20
C LEU A 99 26.69 28.68 -5.16
N GLU A 100 27.24 27.96 -6.13
CA GLU A 100 28.70 27.79 -6.31
C GLU A 100 29.37 29.16 -6.50
N LYS A 101 28.75 30.06 -7.27
CA LYS A 101 29.24 31.44 -7.41
C LYS A 101 29.16 32.19 -6.08
N CYS A 102 28.09 32.03 -5.28
CA CYS A 102 28.00 32.64 -3.95
C CYS A 102 29.10 32.13 -3.01
N VAL A 103 29.38 30.81 -2.99
CA VAL A 103 30.47 30.21 -2.19
C VAL A 103 31.84 30.77 -2.63
N ASN A 104 32.07 30.95 -3.94
CA ASN A 104 33.33 31.49 -4.45
C ASN A 104 33.52 32.97 -4.11
N LEU A 105 32.43 33.76 -4.07
CA LEU A 105 32.46 35.17 -3.68
C LEU A 105 32.69 35.40 -2.20
N ASP A 106 32.14 34.54 -1.35
CA ASP A 106 32.29 34.56 0.10
C ASP A 106 32.37 33.16 0.67
N ARG A 107 33.62 32.67 0.81
CA ARG A 107 33.95 31.33 1.32
C ARG A 107 33.68 31.17 2.83
N ASN A 108 33.60 32.28 3.54
CA ASN A 108 33.40 32.25 5.00
C ASN A 108 31.90 32.29 5.38
N ASP A 109 31.01 32.58 4.44
CA ASP A 109 29.56 32.49 4.71
C ASP A 109 29.10 31.04 4.71
N SER A 110 28.97 30.46 5.90
CA SER A 110 28.49 29.09 6.10
C SER A 110 27.08 28.84 5.53
N ASN A 111 26.28 29.90 5.39
CA ASN A 111 24.94 29.81 4.78
C ASN A 111 25.00 29.53 3.28
N ASN A 112 26.01 30.08 2.56
CA ASN A 112 26.21 29.78 1.13
C ASN A 112 26.48 28.29 0.91
N GLN A 113 27.35 27.71 1.75
CA GLN A 113 27.66 26.28 1.68
C GLN A 113 26.45 25.41 2.09
N SER A 114 25.69 25.82 3.09
CA SER A 114 24.48 25.12 3.52
C SER A 114 23.43 25.07 2.42
N GLU A 115 23.15 26.19 1.74
CA GLU A 115 22.21 26.24 0.61
C GLU A 115 22.69 25.39 -0.58
N LEU A 116 24.00 25.40 -0.89
CA LEU A 116 24.58 24.54 -1.92
C LEU A 116 24.40 23.06 -1.59
N ASN A 117 24.66 22.67 -0.35
CA ASN A 117 24.47 21.30 0.10
C ASN A 117 22.99 20.87 0.01
N ARG A 118 22.06 21.80 0.33
CA ARG A 118 20.62 21.58 0.17
C ARG A 118 20.24 21.29 -1.28
N VAL A 119 20.74 22.08 -2.23
CA VAL A 119 20.47 21.85 -3.67
C VAL A 119 21.05 20.53 -4.14
N ASN A 120 22.27 20.18 -3.75
CA ASN A 120 22.88 18.91 -4.08
C ASN A 120 22.05 17.73 -3.53
N LYS A 121 21.47 17.87 -2.33
CA LYS A 121 20.55 16.89 -1.78
C LYS A 121 19.27 16.78 -2.61
N LEU A 122 18.66 17.90 -3.03
CA LEU A 122 17.46 17.86 -3.88
C LEU A 122 17.72 17.18 -5.23
N ILE A 123 18.91 17.38 -5.83
CA ILE A 123 19.34 16.66 -7.03
C ILE A 123 19.35 15.16 -6.76
N SER A 124 20.05 14.75 -5.70
CA SER A 124 20.14 13.33 -5.32
C SER A 124 18.77 12.72 -5.00
N ASP A 125 17.90 13.45 -4.32
CA ASP A 125 16.54 13.01 -4.00
C ASP A 125 15.70 12.83 -5.28
N PHE A 126 15.86 13.71 -6.28
CA PHE A 126 15.17 13.58 -7.58
C PHE A 126 15.71 12.42 -8.41
N ASP A 127 17.03 12.22 -8.42
CA ASP A 127 17.65 11.04 -9.07
C ASP A 127 17.12 9.74 -8.46
N LYS A 128 16.99 9.69 -7.13
CA LYS A 128 16.40 8.56 -6.43
C LYS A 128 14.94 8.32 -6.81
N ILE A 129 14.13 9.38 -6.92
CA ILE A 129 12.74 9.27 -7.40
C ILE A 129 12.70 8.64 -8.80
N THR A 130 13.60 9.08 -9.68
CA THR A 130 13.69 8.57 -11.06
C THR A 130 14.13 7.11 -11.10
N GLU A 131 15.09 6.72 -10.28
CA GLU A 131 15.52 5.32 -10.10
C GLU A 131 14.35 4.45 -9.64
N LYS A 132 13.66 4.85 -8.56
CA LYS A 132 12.51 4.10 -8.02
C LYS A 132 11.35 4.00 -9.00
N LYS A 133 11.14 5.04 -9.83
CA LYS A 133 10.17 5.01 -10.93
C LYS A 133 10.55 3.92 -11.95
N ASN A 134 11.82 3.83 -12.33
CA ASN A 134 12.32 2.84 -13.28
C ASN A 134 12.22 1.41 -12.70
N ASP A 135 12.39 1.25 -11.40
CA ASP A 135 12.22 -0.02 -10.67
C ASP A 135 10.73 -0.42 -10.52
N GLY A 136 9.78 0.47 -10.85
CA GLY A 136 8.35 0.26 -10.66
C GLY A 136 7.90 0.31 -9.19
N ASN A 137 8.72 0.84 -8.29
CA ASN A 137 8.39 1.00 -6.86
C ASN A 137 7.54 2.26 -6.63
N TRP A 138 6.30 2.22 -7.10
CA TRP A 138 5.40 3.37 -7.10
C TRP A 138 5.04 3.89 -5.70
N PHE A 139 5.07 3.04 -4.69
CA PHE A 139 4.82 3.47 -3.31
C PHE A 139 5.92 4.43 -2.83
N GLU A 140 7.19 4.07 -3.04
CA GLU A 140 8.33 4.92 -2.65
C GLU A 140 8.41 6.19 -3.51
N VAL A 141 8.06 6.10 -4.82
CA VAL A 141 7.96 7.25 -5.73
C VAL A 141 6.92 8.25 -5.22
N GLU A 142 5.75 7.79 -4.80
CA GLU A 142 4.69 8.65 -4.25
C GLU A 142 5.18 9.40 -3.00
N GLU A 143 5.76 8.68 -2.06
CA GLU A 143 6.20 9.24 -0.78
C GLU A 143 7.31 10.29 -0.96
N LEU A 144 8.31 9.96 -1.76
CA LEU A 144 9.44 10.85 -2.03
C LEU A 144 9.03 12.08 -2.85
N SER A 145 8.22 11.90 -3.91
CA SER A 145 7.77 13.01 -4.75
C SER A 145 6.82 13.94 -4.00
N LYS A 146 5.91 13.42 -3.18
CA LYS A 146 5.05 14.23 -2.30
C LYS A 146 5.87 15.13 -1.38
N LYS A 147 6.87 14.56 -0.70
CA LYS A 147 7.77 15.31 0.18
C LYS A 147 8.54 16.39 -0.57
N MET A 148 9.06 16.07 -1.74
CA MET A 148 9.84 17.03 -2.54
C MET A 148 8.98 18.16 -3.09
N LEU A 149 7.70 17.92 -3.40
CA LEU A 149 6.74 18.94 -3.87
C LEU A 149 6.44 20.01 -2.82
N GLU A 150 6.67 19.77 -1.53
CA GLU A 150 6.54 20.79 -0.47
C GLU A 150 7.49 21.97 -0.73
N GLU A 151 8.68 21.71 -1.26
CA GLU A 151 9.67 22.73 -1.58
C GLU A 151 9.64 23.16 -3.07
N THR A 152 9.17 22.29 -3.96
CA THR A 152 9.27 22.43 -5.42
C THR A 152 7.89 22.47 -6.08
N ASN A 153 6.96 23.21 -5.51
CA ASN A 153 5.53 23.17 -5.85
C ASN A 153 5.16 23.68 -7.25
N ALA A 154 6.10 24.24 -8.01
CA ALA A 154 5.94 24.60 -9.42
C ALA A 154 6.78 23.70 -10.36
N PHE A 155 7.34 22.59 -9.84
CA PHE A 155 8.12 21.66 -10.65
C PHE A 155 7.19 20.71 -11.42
N VAL A 156 6.87 21.09 -12.66
CA VAL A 156 5.91 20.39 -13.53
C VAL A 156 6.27 18.90 -13.73
N ALA A 157 7.54 18.60 -13.99
CA ALA A 157 7.96 17.20 -14.20
C ALA A 157 7.72 16.34 -12.96
N LEU A 158 7.99 16.87 -11.76
CA LEU A 158 7.75 16.16 -10.51
C LEU A 158 6.25 16.00 -10.22
N LYS A 159 5.42 17.01 -10.54
CA LYS A 159 3.96 16.88 -10.45
C LYS A 159 3.44 15.72 -11.30
N LYS A 160 3.96 15.57 -12.53
CA LYS A 160 3.59 14.46 -13.42
C LYS A 160 4.00 13.11 -12.84
N ILE A 161 5.22 13.00 -12.30
CA ILE A 161 5.68 11.77 -11.63
C ILE A 161 4.80 11.42 -10.43
N TYR A 162 4.43 12.42 -9.63
CA TYR A 162 3.53 12.22 -8.49
C TYR A 162 2.13 11.77 -8.93
N ILE A 163 1.55 12.40 -9.96
CA ILE A 163 0.26 12.00 -10.56
C ILE A 163 0.33 10.55 -11.05
N GLU A 164 1.39 10.19 -11.76
CA GLU A 164 1.60 8.83 -12.24
C GLU A 164 1.67 7.83 -11.09
N SER A 165 2.40 8.16 -10.02
CA SER A 165 2.49 7.30 -8.84
C SER A 165 1.14 7.10 -8.13
N LEU A 166 0.31 8.14 -8.05
CA LEU A 166 -1.05 8.04 -7.49
C LEU A 166 -1.96 7.13 -8.33
N ILE A 167 -1.83 7.20 -9.67
CA ILE A 167 -2.57 6.33 -10.60
C ILE A 167 -2.12 4.87 -10.41
N GLU A 168 -0.82 4.62 -10.39
CA GLU A 168 -0.25 3.28 -10.26
C GLU A 168 -0.55 2.63 -8.89
N ASN A 169 -0.66 3.44 -7.83
CA ASN A 169 -1.07 3.01 -6.49
C ASN A 169 -2.61 2.99 -6.30
N CYS A 170 -3.39 3.17 -7.37
CA CYS A 170 -4.86 3.22 -7.35
C CYS A 170 -5.46 4.28 -6.39
N LYS A 171 -4.72 5.36 -6.08
CA LYS A 171 -5.16 6.49 -5.25
C LYS A 171 -5.85 7.56 -6.09
N LEU A 172 -6.86 7.15 -6.87
CA LEU A 172 -7.48 7.97 -7.92
C LEU A 172 -8.19 9.21 -7.39
N LYS A 173 -8.78 9.15 -6.19
CA LYS A 173 -9.40 10.32 -5.55
C LYS A 173 -8.34 11.37 -5.23
N GLU A 174 -7.24 10.99 -4.59
CA GLU A 174 -6.14 11.89 -4.27
C GLU A 174 -5.51 12.49 -5.54
N CYS A 175 -5.40 11.69 -6.60
CA CYS A 175 -4.92 12.14 -7.90
C CYS A 175 -5.81 13.24 -8.49
N ILE A 176 -7.14 13.03 -8.52
CA ILE A 176 -8.12 14.00 -9.01
C ILE A 176 -8.06 15.29 -8.18
N ASP A 177 -8.04 15.16 -6.85
CA ASP A 177 -7.98 16.31 -5.94
C ASP A 177 -6.67 17.09 -6.12
N PHE A 178 -5.55 16.41 -6.29
CA PHE A 178 -4.25 17.04 -6.56
C PHE A 178 -4.25 17.82 -7.87
N ILE A 179 -4.72 17.21 -8.98
CA ILE A 179 -4.77 17.89 -10.28
C ILE A 179 -5.71 19.10 -10.24
N LYS A 180 -6.81 19.03 -9.51
CA LYS A 180 -7.77 20.13 -9.39
C LYS A 180 -7.24 21.30 -8.58
N ASN A 181 -6.56 21.03 -7.47
CA ASN A 181 -6.22 22.03 -6.46
C ASN A 181 -4.78 22.53 -6.55
N GLU A 182 -3.83 21.66 -6.93
CA GLU A 182 -2.39 21.97 -6.89
C GLU A 182 -1.77 22.21 -8.28
N VAL A 183 -2.49 21.85 -9.36
CA VAL A 183 -2.09 22.20 -10.72
C VAL A 183 -2.84 23.45 -11.15
N THR A 184 -2.10 24.52 -11.38
CA THR A 184 -2.70 25.83 -11.74
C THR A 184 -3.35 25.80 -13.14
N LYS A 185 -4.26 26.75 -13.38
CA LYS A 185 -4.88 26.91 -14.71
C LYS A 185 -3.83 27.12 -15.80
N GLU A 186 -2.83 27.96 -15.53
CA GLU A 186 -1.73 28.24 -16.46
C GLU A 186 -0.91 26.98 -16.78
N GLU A 187 -0.64 26.12 -15.79
CA GLU A 187 0.05 24.84 -16.02
C GLU A 187 -0.76 23.91 -16.91
N LYS A 188 -2.10 23.84 -16.72
CA LYS A 188 -3.00 23.02 -17.54
C LYS A 188 -3.13 23.55 -18.98
N GLU A 189 -3.12 24.88 -19.15
CA GLU A 189 -3.13 25.52 -20.49
C GLU A 189 -1.81 25.28 -21.23
N ASN A 190 -0.67 25.30 -20.53
CA ASN A 190 0.65 25.06 -21.13
C ASN A 190 0.96 23.60 -21.37
N ASP A 191 0.32 22.68 -20.62
CA ASP A 191 0.52 21.25 -20.71
C ASP A 191 -0.81 20.51 -20.62
N PRO A 192 -1.42 20.21 -21.78
CA PRO A 192 -2.71 19.52 -21.88
C PRO A 192 -2.72 18.12 -21.23
N ASP A 193 -1.54 17.54 -21.00
CA ASP A 193 -1.42 16.22 -20.39
C ASP A 193 -2.04 16.15 -18.98
N PHE A 194 -2.03 17.26 -18.23
CA PHE A 194 -2.71 17.31 -16.93
C PHE A 194 -4.22 17.06 -17.02
N ASN A 195 -4.88 17.65 -18.01
CA ASN A 195 -6.31 17.41 -18.24
C ASN A 195 -6.58 16.00 -18.80
N PHE A 196 -5.65 15.47 -19.59
CA PHE A 196 -5.72 14.07 -20.03
C PHE A 196 -5.59 13.10 -18.85
N GLN A 197 -4.61 13.30 -17.96
CA GLN A 197 -4.45 12.48 -16.74
C GLN A 197 -5.65 12.64 -15.80
N LEU A 198 -6.29 13.80 -15.74
CA LEU A 198 -7.52 14.01 -15.00
C LEU A 198 -8.66 13.17 -15.55
N SER A 199 -8.89 13.20 -16.87
CA SER A 199 -9.88 12.37 -17.55
C SER A 199 -9.61 10.88 -17.34
N LYS A 200 -8.34 10.45 -17.50
CA LYS A 200 -7.91 9.08 -17.27
C LYS A 200 -8.14 8.65 -15.82
N SER A 201 -7.90 9.53 -14.86
CA SER A 201 -8.14 9.24 -13.43
C SER A 201 -9.63 9.07 -13.13
N TYR A 202 -10.51 9.88 -13.72
CA TYR A 202 -11.96 9.68 -13.63
C TYR A 202 -12.38 8.35 -14.27
N TYR A 203 -11.86 8.03 -15.45
CA TYR A 203 -12.13 6.77 -16.14
C TYR A 203 -11.72 5.56 -15.28
N TYR A 204 -10.51 5.58 -14.72
CA TYR A 204 -10.01 4.51 -13.85
C TYR A 204 -10.77 4.40 -12.53
N LYS A 205 -11.31 5.51 -12.03
CA LYS A 205 -12.18 5.52 -10.85
C LYS A 205 -13.59 4.97 -11.15
N GLY A 206 -14.02 5.03 -12.41
CA GLY A 206 -15.36 4.62 -12.85
C GLY A 206 -16.36 5.77 -12.98
N ASP A 207 -15.90 7.01 -12.89
CA ASP A 207 -16.68 8.24 -13.06
C ASP A 207 -16.70 8.61 -14.56
N TYR A 208 -17.37 7.78 -15.36
CA TYR A 208 -17.28 7.83 -16.84
C TYR A 208 -17.83 9.13 -17.45
N ASP A 209 -18.87 9.73 -16.84
CA ASP A 209 -19.45 10.97 -17.35
C ASP A 209 -18.48 12.14 -17.12
N ASP A 210 -17.81 12.21 -15.96
CA ASP A 210 -16.76 13.22 -15.67
C ASP A 210 -15.55 13.00 -16.56
N ALA A 211 -15.15 11.76 -16.80
CA ALA A 211 -14.05 11.42 -17.69
C ALA A 211 -14.35 11.91 -19.12
N LYS A 212 -15.54 11.63 -19.64
CA LYS A 212 -15.99 12.05 -20.98
C LYS A 212 -16.06 13.57 -21.12
N ASN A 213 -16.63 14.25 -20.13
CA ASN A 213 -16.73 15.72 -20.15
C ASN A 213 -15.34 16.37 -20.15
N THR A 214 -14.46 15.94 -19.24
CA THR A 214 -13.08 16.45 -19.16
C THR A 214 -12.31 16.24 -20.46
N LEU A 215 -12.48 15.09 -21.10
CA LEU A 215 -11.81 14.78 -22.37
C LEU A 215 -12.38 15.58 -23.53
N ASN A 216 -13.70 15.78 -23.59
CA ASN A 216 -14.34 16.62 -24.60
C ASN A 216 -13.89 18.09 -24.49
N ASP A 217 -13.78 18.61 -23.26
CA ASP A 217 -13.30 19.98 -23.04
C ASP A 217 -11.84 20.11 -23.48
N LEU A 218 -10.99 19.13 -23.16
CA LEU A 218 -9.60 19.08 -23.59
C LEU A 218 -9.47 19.09 -25.13
N ILE A 219 -10.24 18.25 -25.83
CA ILE A 219 -10.22 18.17 -27.31
C ILE A 219 -10.67 19.51 -27.92
N LYS A 220 -11.70 20.16 -27.36
CA LYS A 220 -12.18 21.47 -27.83
C LYS A 220 -11.15 22.58 -27.63
N GLU A 221 -10.49 22.61 -26.46
CA GLU A 221 -9.51 23.64 -26.12
C GLU A 221 -8.24 23.52 -26.96
N THR A 222 -7.73 22.30 -27.12
CA THR A 222 -6.46 22.04 -27.81
C THR A 222 -6.60 22.00 -29.32
N LYS A 223 -7.78 21.66 -29.85
CA LYS A 223 -8.02 21.34 -31.26
C LYS A 223 -7.05 20.27 -31.79
N MET A 224 -6.50 19.46 -30.90
CA MET A 224 -5.57 18.38 -31.24
C MET A 224 -6.35 17.10 -31.50
N GLU A 225 -6.13 16.49 -32.64
CA GLU A 225 -6.53 15.12 -32.95
C GLU A 225 -5.37 14.19 -32.54
N ASP A 226 -5.30 13.85 -31.24
CA ASP A 226 -4.33 12.89 -30.70
C ASP A 226 -5.01 11.52 -30.56
N GLU A 227 -4.40 10.48 -31.13
CA GLU A 227 -4.91 9.11 -31.13
C GLU A 227 -5.25 8.64 -29.70
N LYS A 228 -4.45 9.00 -28.72
CA LYS A 228 -4.69 8.64 -27.31
C LYS A 228 -6.00 9.21 -26.75
N TYR A 229 -6.48 10.36 -27.25
CA TYR A 229 -7.76 10.94 -26.84
C TYR A 229 -8.93 10.16 -27.40
N HIS A 230 -8.82 9.73 -28.68
CA HIS A 230 -9.82 8.89 -29.33
C HIS A 230 -9.89 7.51 -28.68
N GLU A 231 -8.76 6.86 -28.41
CA GLU A 231 -8.71 5.59 -27.70
C GLU A 231 -9.38 5.65 -26.31
N LEU A 232 -9.06 6.70 -25.52
CA LEU A 232 -9.67 6.86 -24.21
C LEU A 232 -11.18 7.11 -24.32
N MET A 233 -11.63 7.89 -25.29
CA MET A 233 -13.04 8.16 -25.54
C MET A 233 -13.80 6.88 -25.91
N GLU A 234 -13.23 6.04 -26.77
CA GLU A 234 -13.79 4.74 -27.13
C GLU A 234 -13.90 3.82 -25.91
N LYS A 235 -12.84 3.73 -25.12
CA LYS A 235 -12.86 2.97 -23.85
C LYS A 235 -13.94 3.46 -22.91
N ILE A 236 -14.06 4.77 -22.70
CA ILE A 236 -15.09 5.36 -21.81
C ILE A 236 -16.51 5.01 -22.28
N THR A 237 -16.75 5.02 -23.59
CA THR A 237 -18.09 4.78 -24.13
C THR A 237 -18.48 3.30 -24.11
N SER A 238 -17.53 2.41 -24.41
CA SER A 238 -17.81 0.96 -24.53
C SER A 238 -17.88 0.23 -23.20
N ILE A 239 -17.06 0.63 -22.21
CA ILE A 239 -16.92 -0.11 -20.96
C ILE A 239 -18.20 -0.18 -20.12
N LYS A 240 -19.03 0.87 -20.20
CA LYS A 240 -20.28 0.99 -19.43
C LYS A 240 -21.29 -0.09 -19.83
N ASP A 241 -21.43 -0.34 -21.14
CA ASP A 241 -22.40 -1.29 -21.68
C ASP A 241 -21.99 -2.74 -21.36
N ILE A 242 -20.70 -3.07 -21.55
CA ILE A 242 -20.19 -4.42 -21.28
C ILE A 242 -20.31 -4.74 -19.78
N LYS A 243 -19.96 -3.78 -18.89
CA LYS A 243 -20.08 -3.93 -17.44
C LYS A 243 -21.54 -4.12 -17.00
N ASN A 244 -22.47 -3.37 -17.61
CA ASN A 244 -23.90 -3.49 -17.31
C ASN A 244 -24.44 -4.86 -17.67
N LYS A 245 -24.04 -5.40 -18.84
CA LYS A 245 -24.39 -6.75 -19.29
C LYS A 245 -23.93 -7.81 -18.30
N ALA A 246 -22.64 -7.81 -17.92
CA ALA A 246 -22.10 -8.75 -16.94
C ALA A 246 -22.83 -8.67 -15.59
N THR A 247 -23.13 -7.45 -15.13
CA THR A 247 -23.85 -7.23 -13.87
C THR A 247 -25.30 -7.70 -13.92
N SER A 248 -26.00 -7.54 -15.06
CA SER A 248 -27.37 -8.06 -15.25
C SER A 248 -27.38 -9.58 -15.22
N LEU A 249 -26.47 -10.23 -15.91
CA LEU A 249 -26.32 -11.70 -15.91
C LEU A 249 -26.08 -12.23 -14.49
N PHE A 250 -25.24 -11.56 -13.70
CA PHE A 250 -25.03 -11.91 -12.30
C PHE A 250 -26.31 -11.80 -11.45
N LYS A 251 -27.10 -10.72 -11.65
CA LYS A 251 -28.38 -10.52 -10.95
C LYS A 251 -29.41 -11.58 -11.34
N GLU A 252 -29.42 -11.98 -12.60
CA GLU A 252 -30.27 -13.05 -13.13
C GLU A 252 -29.81 -14.46 -12.72
N ASN A 253 -28.73 -14.56 -11.95
CA ASN A 253 -28.09 -15.81 -11.51
C ASN A 253 -27.55 -16.68 -12.66
N LYS A 254 -27.32 -16.09 -13.85
CA LYS A 254 -26.65 -16.72 -15.00
C LYS A 254 -25.13 -16.61 -14.80
N LEU A 255 -24.62 -17.42 -13.88
CA LEU A 255 -23.26 -17.24 -13.34
C LEU A 255 -22.17 -17.56 -14.34
N ASP A 256 -22.35 -18.57 -15.19
CA ASP A 256 -21.35 -18.95 -16.21
C ASP A 256 -21.24 -17.86 -17.28
N GLU A 257 -22.37 -17.35 -17.78
CA GLU A 257 -22.39 -16.23 -18.74
C GLU A 257 -21.80 -14.94 -18.12
N ALA A 258 -22.09 -14.68 -16.85
CA ALA A 258 -21.49 -13.54 -16.15
C ALA A 258 -19.96 -13.67 -16.02
N ILE A 259 -19.43 -14.86 -15.73
CA ILE A 259 -18.00 -15.15 -15.68
C ILE A 259 -17.33 -14.90 -17.03
N GLU A 260 -17.96 -15.34 -18.14
CA GLU A 260 -17.46 -15.08 -19.49
C GLU A 260 -17.39 -13.58 -19.79
N GLU A 261 -18.45 -12.82 -19.49
CA GLU A 261 -18.47 -11.37 -19.74
C GLU A 261 -17.45 -10.65 -18.83
N TYR A 262 -17.30 -11.04 -17.55
CA TYR A 262 -16.25 -10.49 -16.70
C TYR A 262 -14.84 -10.84 -17.21
N THR A 263 -14.65 -12.02 -17.82
CA THR A 263 -13.36 -12.40 -18.42
C THR A 263 -13.03 -11.52 -19.63
N LYS A 264 -13.99 -11.25 -20.51
CA LYS A 264 -13.82 -10.31 -21.63
C LYS A 264 -13.48 -8.89 -21.16
N LEU A 265 -14.07 -8.46 -20.02
CA LEU A 265 -13.77 -7.15 -19.44
C LEU A 265 -12.33 -7.02 -18.93
N LEU A 266 -11.73 -8.10 -18.44
CA LEU A 266 -10.33 -8.08 -17.99
C LEU A 266 -9.35 -7.88 -19.16
N ASP A 267 -9.69 -8.38 -20.33
CA ASP A 267 -8.89 -8.22 -21.56
C ASP A 267 -9.10 -6.86 -22.22
N PHE A 268 -10.17 -6.13 -21.88
CA PHE A 268 -10.56 -4.87 -22.52
C PHE A 268 -9.58 -3.72 -22.22
N ASP A 269 -9.15 -3.58 -20.98
CA ASP A 269 -8.14 -2.58 -20.57
C ASP A 269 -7.20 -3.13 -19.49
N PRO A 270 -6.16 -3.89 -19.88
CA PRO A 270 -5.23 -4.54 -18.93
C PRO A 270 -4.52 -3.55 -17.97
N ASN A 271 -4.37 -2.30 -18.42
CA ASN A 271 -3.67 -1.27 -17.65
C ASN A 271 -4.53 -0.61 -16.56
N ASN A 272 -5.86 -0.80 -16.60
CA ASN A 272 -6.76 -0.24 -15.60
C ASN A 272 -6.81 -1.13 -14.34
N LYS A 273 -5.77 -1.06 -13.51
CA LYS A 273 -5.64 -1.87 -12.28
C LYS A 273 -6.87 -1.78 -11.38
N ASN A 274 -7.39 -0.56 -11.17
CA ASN A 274 -8.55 -0.35 -10.29
C ASN A 274 -9.82 -1.00 -10.84
N PHE A 275 -10.07 -0.87 -12.15
CA PHE A 275 -11.19 -1.52 -12.82
C PHE A 275 -11.04 -3.04 -12.76
N ASN A 276 -9.89 -3.56 -13.19
CA ASN A 276 -9.62 -5.00 -13.22
C ASN A 276 -9.70 -5.63 -11.83
N SER A 277 -9.21 -4.94 -10.80
CA SER A 277 -9.41 -5.34 -9.39
C SER A 277 -10.89 -5.49 -9.05
N THR A 278 -11.74 -4.54 -9.47
CA THR A 278 -13.19 -4.60 -9.24
C THR A 278 -13.85 -5.75 -10.02
N ILE A 279 -13.45 -5.96 -11.26
CA ILE A 279 -13.98 -7.04 -12.12
C ILE A 279 -13.62 -8.42 -11.58
N LEU A 280 -12.35 -8.61 -11.17
CA LEU A 280 -11.91 -9.83 -10.50
C LEU A 280 -12.70 -10.09 -9.21
N GLY A 281 -12.92 -9.05 -8.40
CA GLY A 281 -13.76 -9.16 -7.21
C GLY A 281 -15.23 -9.54 -7.51
N ASN A 282 -15.78 -9.10 -8.65
CA ASN A 282 -17.12 -9.48 -9.08
C ASN A 282 -17.14 -10.92 -9.63
N ARG A 283 -16.14 -11.33 -10.40
CA ARG A 283 -16.01 -12.70 -10.92
C ARG A 283 -15.79 -13.68 -9.76
N ALA A 284 -15.03 -13.31 -8.74
CA ALA A 284 -14.89 -14.07 -7.51
C ALA A 284 -16.23 -14.33 -6.79
N LEU A 285 -17.16 -13.35 -6.81
CA LEU A 285 -18.50 -13.55 -6.28
C LEU A 285 -19.34 -14.56 -7.10
N CYS A 286 -19.15 -14.61 -8.42
CA CYS A 286 -19.77 -15.62 -9.28
C CYS A 286 -19.26 -17.03 -8.90
N TYR A 287 -17.92 -17.19 -8.80
CA TYR A 287 -17.29 -18.45 -8.38
C TYR A 287 -17.75 -18.87 -6.97
N LYS A 288 -17.81 -17.91 -6.03
CA LYS A 288 -18.32 -18.16 -4.69
C LYS A 288 -19.75 -18.72 -4.70
N LYS A 289 -20.66 -18.10 -5.48
CA LYS A 289 -22.05 -18.59 -5.62
C LYS A 289 -22.13 -19.98 -6.24
N GLN A 290 -21.19 -20.34 -7.11
CA GLN A 290 -21.05 -21.68 -7.67
C GLN A 290 -20.37 -22.68 -6.73
N ASN A 291 -20.02 -22.27 -5.52
CA ASN A 291 -19.22 -23.07 -4.56
C ASN A 291 -17.82 -23.46 -5.07
N LYS A 292 -17.30 -22.73 -6.08
CA LYS A 292 -15.94 -22.84 -6.62
C LYS A 292 -15.02 -21.90 -5.82
N LEU A 293 -14.77 -22.30 -4.56
CA LEU A 293 -14.15 -21.38 -3.59
C LEU A 293 -12.66 -21.14 -3.89
N MET A 294 -11.97 -22.09 -4.55
CA MET A 294 -10.56 -21.94 -4.94
C MET A 294 -10.39 -20.84 -6.01
N GLU A 295 -11.25 -20.89 -7.03
CA GLU A 295 -11.28 -19.90 -8.11
C GLU A 295 -11.67 -18.51 -7.56
N ALA A 296 -12.60 -18.49 -6.59
CA ALA A 296 -12.98 -17.25 -5.92
C ALA A 296 -11.82 -16.64 -5.12
N LEU A 297 -11.02 -17.44 -4.42
CA LEU A 297 -9.83 -16.97 -3.70
C LEU A 297 -8.74 -16.50 -4.66
N LYS A 298 -8.49 -17.23 -5.75
CA LYS A 298 -7.52 -16.85 -6.78
C LYS A 298 -7.83 -15.46 -7.35
N ASP A 299 -9.07 -15.24 -7.78
CA ASP A 299 -9.51 -13.95 -8.29
C ASP A 299 -9.45 -12.84 -7.23
N SER A 300 -9.82 -13.15 -5.97
CA SER A 300 -9.74 -12.18 -4.87
C SER A 300 -8.30 -11.79 -4.53
N ASN A 301 -7.36 -12.73 -4.58
CA ASN A 301 -5.95 -12.47 -4.37
C ASN A 301 -5.38 -11.59 -5.48
N GLU A 302 -5.66 -11.92 -6.74
CA GLU A 302 -5.21 -11.10 -7.88
C GLU A 302 -5.85 -9.71 -7.86
N SER A 303 -7.14 -9.60 -7.47
CA SER A 303 -7.81 -8.33 -7.24
C SER A 303 -7.06 -7.41 -6.27
N LEU A 304 -6.65 -7.95 -5.12
CA LEU A 304 -5.95 -7.19 -4.07
C LEU A 304 -4.48 -6.94 -4.40
N LYS A 305 -3.86 -7.77 -5.25
CA LYS A 305 -2.53 -7.52 -5.80
C LYS A 305 -2.54 -6.34 -6.78
N LEU A 306 -3.58 -6.24 -7.63
CA LEU A 306 -3.76 -5.12 -8.55
C LEU A 306 -4.09 -3.81 -7.81
N ASN A 307 -4.94 -3.87 -6.78
CA ASN A 307 -5.30 -2.71 -5.98
C ASN A 307 -5.24 -3.03 -4.47
N PRO A 308 -4.08 -2.80 -3.81
CA PRO A 308 -3.94 -2.99 -2.37
C PRO A 308 -4.80 -2.08 -1.50
N ASN A 309 -5.42 -1.04 -2.08
CA ASN A 309 -6.30 -0.10 -1.38
C ASN A 309 -7.80 -0.42 -1.57
N TYR A 310 -8.13 -1.57 -2.17
CA TYR A 310 -9.52 -1.94 -2.48
C TYR A 310 -10.25 -2.51 -1.26
N VAL A 311 -10.84 -1.63 -0.44
CA VAL A 311 -11.57 -1.98 0.79
C VAL A 311 -12.59 -3.11 0.58
N THR A 312 -13.44 -2.98 -0.46
CA THR A 312 -14.46 -3.99 -0.78
C THR A 312 -13.84 -5.35 -1.15
N GLY A 313 -12.66 -5.35 -1.74
CA GLY A 313 -11.91 -6.56 -2.08
C GLY A 313 -11.52 -7.35 -0.83
N TYR A 314 -10.99 -6.68 0.19
CA TYR A 314 -10.68 -7.30 1.48
C TYR A 314 -11.95 -7.85 2.15
N ILE A 315 -13.05 -7.09 2.17
CA ILE A 315 -14.32 -7.56 2.74
C ILE A 315 -14.80 -8.82 2.00
N ARG A 316 -14.71 -8.88 0.69
CA ARG A 316 -15.13 -10.04 -0.12
C ARG A 316 -14.26 -11.26 0.15
N ARG A 317 -12.93 -11.10 0.16
CA ARG A 317 -12.00 -12.20 0.44
C ARG A 317 -12.14 -12.70 1.88
N GLY A 318 -12.27 -11.80 2.84
CA GLY A 318 -12.55 -12.15 4.23
C GLY A 318 -13.84 -12.95 4.40
N ARG A 319 -14.90 -12.64 3.65
CA ARG A 319 -16.14 -13.45 3.64
C ARG A 319 -15.92 -14.83 3.04
N ILE A 320 -15.08 -14.98 2.02
CA ILE A 320 -14.70 -16.28 1.46
C ILE A 320 -13.90 -17.07 2.50
N TYR A 321 -12.92 -16.45 3.14
CA TYR A 321 -12.16 -17.08 4.23
C TYR A 321 -13.06 -17.53 5.38
N ASN A 322 -14.06 -16.73 5.77
CA ASN A 322 -15.00 -17.08 6.82
C ASN A 322 -15.83 -18.33 6.47
N GLU A 323 -16.24 -18.50 5.20
CA GLU A 323 -16.92 -19.72 4.72
C GLU A 323 -16.01 -20.95 4.75
N TYR A 324 -14.71 -20.77 4.46
CA TYR A 324 -13.72 -21.85 4.62
C TYR A 324 -13.33 -22.11 6.08
N LYS A 325 -13.97 -21.42 7.05
CA LYS A 325 -13.61 -21.48 8.48
C LYS A 325 -12.16 -21.03 8.74
N MET A 326 -11.59 -20.24 7.84
CA MET A 326 -10.28 -19.60 7.97
C MET A 326 -10.47 -18.25 8.69
N TYR A 327 -10.88 -18.32 9.95
CA TYR A 327 -11.37 -17.14 10.68
C TYR A 327 -10.28 -16.11 10.99
N ASP A 328 -9.04 -16.56 11.19
CA ASP A 328 -7.91 -15.64 11.43
C ASP A 328 -7.56 -14.85 10.16
N ASP A 329 -7.59 -15.51 8.98
CA ASP A 329 -7.37 -14.85 7.70
C ASP A 329 -8.51 -13.87 7.38
N ALA A 330 -9.76 -14.30 7.67
CA ALA A 330 -10.93 -13.43 7.56
C ALA A 330 -10.82 -12.18 8.46
N LYS A 331 -10.41 -12.36 9.73
CA LYS A 331 -10.16 -11.27 10.67
C LYS A 331 -9.10 -10.30 10.14
N ASN A 332 -7.99 -10.81 9.63
CA ASN A 332 -6.91 -9.99 9.09
C ASN A 332 -7.39 -9.15 7.90
N ASP A 333 -8.18 -9.72 7.01
CA ASP A 333 -8.75 -8.99 5.87
C ASP A 333 -9.75 -7.91 6.32
N PHE A 334 -10.63 -8.20 7.28
CA PHE A 334 -11.56 -7.20 7.82
C PHE A 334 -10.83 -6.10 8.60
N GLN A 335 -9.76 -6.44 9.31
CA GLN A 335 -8.88 -5.48 9.95
C GLN A 335 -8.26 -4.54 8.90
N LYS A 336 -7.73 -5.09 7.81
CA LYS A 336 -7.14 -4.30 6.72
C LYS A 336 -8.17 -3.39 6.06
N ALA A 337 -9.38 -3.88 5.84
CA ALA A 337 -10.49 -3.07 5.34
C ALA A 337 -10.79 -1.87 6.27
N LYS A 338 -10.76 -2.08 7.59
CA LYS A 338 -10.98 -1.03 8.60
C LYS A 338 -9.81 -0.03 8.67
N GLU A 339 -8.57 -0.47 8.47
CA GLU A 339 -7.41 0.43 8.38
C GLU A 339 -7.52 1.38 7.20
N LEU A 340 -7.99 0.87 6.05
CA LEU A 340 -8.18 1.66 4.83
C LEU A 340 -9.41 2.58 4.89
N ASP A 341 -10.46 2.15 5.58
CA ASP A 341 -11.69 2.92 5.81
C ASP A 341 -12.15 2.77 7.27
N PRO A 342 -11.68 3.65 8.18
CA PRO A 342 -11.99 3.58 9.62
C PRO A 342 -13.48 3.69 9.95
N ASN A 343 -14.29 4.27 9.06
CA ASN A 343 -15.73 4.44 9.25
C ASN A 343 -16.57 3.27 8.71
N ASN A 344 -15.93 2.22 8.20
CA ASN A 344 -16.62 1.06 7.62
C ASN A 344 -17.22 0.15 8.70
N LYS A 345 -18.50 0.34 8.98
CA LYS A 345 -19.25 -0.46 9.97
C LYS A 345 -19.37 -1.93 9.57
N ASP A 346 -19.43 -2.23 8.26
CA ASP A 346 -19.50 -3.60 7.75
C ASP A 346 -18.23 -4.38 8.10
N ALA A 347 -17.06 -3.79 7.86
CA ALA A 347 -15.78 -4.41 8.19
C ALA A 347 -15.66 -4.68 9.70
N GLU A 348 -16.11 -3.74 10.53
CA GLU A 348 -16.09 -3.91 11.99
C GLU A 348 -17.02 -5.04 12.46
N ASN A 349 -18.24 -5.12 11.93
CA ASN A 349 -19.20 -6.17 12.30
C ASN A 349 -18.70 -7.55 11.84
N LEU A 350 -18.20 -7.64 10.62
CA LEU A 350 -17.65 -8.89 10.07
C LEU A 350 -16.39 -9.35 10.82
N MET A 351 -15.56 -8.43 11.28
CA MET A 351 -14.40 -8.76 12.12
C MET A 351 -14.86 -9.36 13.46
N LYS A 352 -15.86 -8.75 14.12
CA LYS A 352 -16.44 -9.30 15.36
C LYS A 352 -17.06 -10.68 15.13
N GLU A 353 -17.76 -10.86 14.01
CA GLU A 353 -18.33 -12.17 13.61
C GLU A 353 -17.24 -13.22 13.40
N ALA A 354 -16.16 -12.89 12.69
CA ALA A 354 -15.05 -13.80 12.48
C ALA A 354 -14.36 -14.21 13.79
N ILE A 355 -14.20 -13.28 14.74
CA ILE A 355 -13.68 -13.57 16.08
C ILE A 355 -14.61 -14.54 16.81
N ASN A 356 -15.92 -14.25 16.85
CA ASN A 356 -16.90 -15.13 17.51
C ASN A 356 -16.95 -16.53 16.87
N ASN A 357 -16.84 -16.60 15.53
CA ASN A 357 -16.80 -17.88 14.82
C ASN A 357 -15.50 -18.65 15.12
N ASN A 358 -14.38 -17.95 15.27
CA ASN A 358 -13.11 -18.53 15.67
C ASN A 358 -13.19 -19.10 17.10
N ASP A 359 -13.77 -18.33 18.04
CA ASP A 359 -13.96 -18.78 19.41
C ASP A 359 -14.90 -20.00 19.51
N ARG A 360 -15.97 -20.00 18.71
CA ARG A 360 -16.85 -21.17 18.58
C ARG A 360 -16.17 -22.37 17.93
N ALA A 361 -15.28 -22.15 16.98
CA ALA A 361 -14.51 -23.20 16.31
C ALA A 361 -13.34 -23.69 17.17
N ARG A 362 -12.86 -22.90 18.13
CA ARG A 362 -11.89 -23.30 19.15
C ARG A 362 -12.48 -24.29 20.16
N ASN A 363 -13.80 -24.28 20.36
CA ASN A 363 -14.55 -25.41 20.96
C ASN A 363 -14.69 -26.54 19.93
N ARG A 364 -13.53 -27.00 19.40
CA ARG A 364 -13.45 -27.93 18.26
C ARG A 364 -14.06 -29.26 18.64
N ASP A 365 -15.03 -29.72 17.85
CA ASP A 365 -15.49 -31.09 17.92
C ASP A 365 -14.49 -31.98 17.17
N TYR A 366 -13.46 -32.46 17.87
CA TYR A 366 -12.41 -33.30 17.31
C TYR A 366 -12.97 -34.61 16.71
N TYR A 367 -14.10 -35.11 17.18
CA TYR A 367 -14.78 -36.24 16.60
C TYR A 367 -15.29 -35.95 15.19
N LYS A 368 -15.88 -34.77 14.98
CA LYS A 368 -16.32 -34.33 13.65
C LYS A 368 -15.16 -34.07 12.70
N ILE A 369 -14.04 -33.54 13.19
CA ILE A 369 -12.86 -33.31 12.37
C ILE A 369 -12.34 -34.62 11.77
N LEU A 370 -12.25 -35.70 12.58
CA LEU A 370 -11.85 -36.99 12.09
C LEU A 370 -12.98 -37.75 11.39
N GLY A 371 -14.25 -37.35 11.55
CA GLY A 371 -15.42 -38.01 11.00
C GLY A 371 -15.71 -39.34 11.70
N VAL A 372 -15.55 -39.38 13.02
CA VAL A 372 -15.79 -40.55 13.86
C VAL A 372 -16.88 -40.26 14.90
N ASP A 373 -17.52 -41.32 15.44
CA ASP A 373 -18.47 -41.19 16.55
C ASP A 373 -17.76 -40.89 17.88
N LYS A 374 -18.45 -40.27 18.84
CA LYS A 374 -17.90 -40.01 20.18
C LYS A 374 -17.45 -41.30 20.92
N ASN A 375 -18.10 -42.42 20.61
CA ASN A 375 -17.78 -43.71 21.18
C ASN A 375 -16.75 -44.50 20.35
N ALA A 376 -16.15 -43.88 19.33
CA ALA A 376 -15.19 -44.55 18.46
C ALA A 376 -14.02 -45.14 19.26
N SER A 377 -13.63 -46.33 18.89
CA SER A 377 -12.47 -47.03 19.43
C SER A 377 -11.17 -46.38 18.98
N SER A 378 -10.10 -46.66 19.69
CA SER A 378 -8.75 -46.17 19.35
C SER A 378 -8.33 -46.57 17.92
N ASP A 379 -8.74 -47.78 17.47
CA ASP A 379 -8.44 -48.27 16.11
C ASP A 379 -9.24 -47.50 15.04
N GLU A 380 -10.50 -47.17 15.30
CA GLU A 380 -11.33 -46.37 14.41
C GLU A 380 -10.79 -44.94 14.28
N ILE A 381 -10.38 -44.34 15.39
CA ILE A 381 -9.75 -43.03 15.42
C ILE A 381 -8.45 -43.03 14.59
N LYS A 382 -7.59 -44.03 14.78
CA LYS A 382 -6.34 -44.21 14.04
C LYS A 382 -6.57 -44.44 12.54
N LYS A 383 -7.58 -45.19 12.17
CA LYS A 383 -7.97 -45.45 10.76
C LYS A 383 -8.52 -44.19 10.10
N ALA A 384 -9.36 -43.43 10.80
CA ALA A 384 -9.92 -42.18 10.32
C ALA A 384 -8.82 -41.13 10.11
N TYR A 385 -7.90 -40.99 11.09
CA TYR A 385 -6.74 -40.14 10.96
C TYR A 385 -5.91 -40.44 9.71
N ARG A 386 -5.51 -41.69 9.49
CA ARG A 386 -4.74 -42.10 8.31
C ARG A 386 -5.44 -41.71 7.01
N LYS A 387 -6.75 -41.95 6.92
CA LYS A 387 -7.56 -41.62 5.75
C LYS A 387 -7.59 -40.12 5.48
N MET A 388 -7.81 -39.32 6.51
CA MET A 388 -7.91 -37.86 6.38
C MET A 388 -6.54 -37.20 6.14
N ALA A 389 -5.49 -37.69 6.81
CA ALA A 389 -4.13 -37.22 6.62
C ALA A 389 -3.63 -37.45 5.18
N LEU A 390 -3.93 -38.64 4.60
CA LEU A 390 -3.60 -38.91 3.19
C LEU A 390 -4.38 -38.05 2.21
N LYS A 391 -5.65 -37.73 2.52
CA LYS A 391 -6.50 -36.88 1.67
C LYS A 391 -6.04 -35.43 1.64
N TYR A 392 -5.63 -34.89 2.79
CA TYR A 392 -5.26 -33.48 2.94
C TYR A 392 -3.75 -33.25 3.10
N HIS A 393 -2.92 -34.20 2.63
CA HIS A 393 -1.47 -34.03 2.64
C HIS A 393 -1.06 -32.87 1.75
N PRO A 394 -0.20 -31.93 2.23
CA PRO A 394 0.20 -30.75 1.44
C PRO A 394 0.80 -31.11 0.09
N ASP A 395 1.63 -32.16 0.01
CA ASP A 395 2.27 -32.60 -1.24
C ASP A 395 1.28 -33.14 -2.29
N ARG A 396 0.12 -33.59 -1.87
CA ARG A 396 -0.94 -34.08 -2.77
C ARG A 396 -1.92 -33.00 -3.20
N ASN A 397 -1.89 -31.86 -2.54
CA ASN A 397 -2.76 -30.72 -2.78
C ASN A 397 -1.92 -29.48 -3.10
N SER A 398 -0.89 -29.66 -3.92
CA SER A 398 0.07 -28.59 -4.29
C SER A 398 -0.20 -27.96 -5.65
N GLU A 399 -1.40 -28.14 -6.22
CA GLU A 399 -1.79 -27.61 -7.53
C GLU A 399 -1.79 -26.08 -7.58
N SER A 400 -2.05 -25.40 -6.45
CA SER A 400 -1.91 -23.96 -6.28
C SER A 400 -1.51 -23.62 -4.85
N GLU A 401 -0.96 -22.40 -4.63
CA GLU A 401 -0.63 -21.94 -3.26
C GLU A 401 -1.87 -21.86 -2.36
N GLU A 402 -3.05 -21.55 -2.95
CA GLU A 402 -4.32 -21.53 -2.22
C GLU A 402 -4.73 -22.95 -1.81
N SER A 403 -4.64 -23.96 -2.71
CA SER A 403 -4.97 -25.36 -2.38
C SER A 403 -4.03 -25.91 -1.34
N LYS A 404 -2.75 -25.59 -1.43
CA LYS A 404 -1.73 -25.96 -0.46
C LYS A 404 -2.02 -25.36 0.94
N THR A 405 -2.38 -24.07 0.99
CA THR A 405 -2.72 -23.39 2.25
C THR A 405 -3.93 -24.02 2.93
N ILE A 406 -4.98 -24.32 2.16
CA ILE A 406 -6.20 -24.97 2.68
C ILE A 406 -5.90 -26.40 3.14
N ALA A 407 -5.14 -27.16 2.35
CA ALA A 407 -4.73 -28.51 2.70
C ALA A 407 -3.89 -28.53 3.97
N GLN A 408 -2.92 -27.64 4.08
CA GLN A 408 -2.04 -27.49 5.23
C GLN A 408 -2.84 -27.20 6.52
N ARG A 409 -3.85 -26.34 6.44
CA ARG A 409 -4.69 -26.01 7.60
C ARG A 409 -5.59 -27.18 8.01
N LYS A 410 -6.25 -27.85 7.04
CA LYS A 410 -7.03 -29.05 7.33
C LYS A 410 -6.16 -30.17 7.89
N PHE A 411 -4.95 -30.31 7.38
CA PHE A 411 -4.00 -31.29 7.90
C PHE A 411 -3.61 -30.99 9.34
N GLN A 412 -3.41 -29.71 9.69
CA GLN A 412 -3.17 -29.30 11.07
C GLN A 412 -4.37 -29.65 11.98
N ASP A 413 -5.60 -29.30 11.55
CA ASP A 413 -6.81 -29.64 12.31
C ASP A 413 -6.96 -31.16 12.55
N ILE A 414 -6.62 -31.98 11.55
CA ILE A 414 -6.62 -33.44 11.63
C ILE A 414 -5.56 -33.93 12.63
N ASN A 415 -4.36 -33.34 12.62
CA ASN A 415 -3.30 -33.68 13.56
C ASN A 415 -3.68 -33.32 15.00
N ASP A 416 -4.25 -32.12 15.20
CA ASP A 416 -4.74 -31.66 16.51
C ASP A 416 -5.82 -32.62 17.06
N ALA A 417 -6.80 -32.96 16.22
CA ALA A 417 -7.87 -33.91 16.60
C ALA A 417 -7.34 -35.29 16.97
N TYR A 418 -6.36 -35.79 16.22
CA TYR A 418 -5.71 -37.06 16.54
C TYR A 418 -4.90 -36.98 17.82
N ALA A 419 -4.12 -35.88 18.03
CA ALA A 419 -3.33 -35.68 19.25
C ALA A 419 -4.19 -35.65 20.53
N VAL A 420 -5.44 -35.20 20.42
CA VAL A 420 -6.39 -35.20 21.55
C VAL A 420 -7.10 -36.54 21.69
N LEU A 421 -7.66 -37.09 20.61
CA LEU A 421 -8.52 -38.26 20.69
C LEU A 421 -7.75 -39.59 20.79
N SER A 422 -6.47 -39.64 20.38
CA SER A 422 -5.64 -40.85 20.51
C SER A 422 -5.07 -41.07 21.92
N ASP A 423 -5.00 -40.02 22.72
CA ASP A 423 -4.55 -40.09 24.11
C ASP A 423 -5.77 -40.20 25.05
N PRO A 424 -5.92 -41.32 25.79
CA PRO A 424 -7.09 -41.54 26.67
C PRO A 424 -7.30 -40.44 27.70
N LYS A 425 -6.21 -39.82 28.23
CA LYS A 425 -6.30 -38.76 29.22
C LYS A 425 -6.78 -37.44 28.58
N LYS A 426 -6.22 -37.07 27.42
CA LYS A 426 -6.64 -35.87 26.67
C LYS A 426 -8.07 -36.03 26.16
N LYS A 427 -8.43 -37.21 25.66
CA LYS A 427 -9.81 -37.52 25.25
C LYS A 427 -10.79 -37.33 26.41
N GLN A 428 -10.46 -37.85 27.60
CA GLN A 428 -11.28 -37.66 28.79
C GLN A 428 -11.41 -36.20 29.20
N MET A 429 -10.33 -35.41 29.16
CA MET A 429 -10.37 -33.94 29.43
C MET A 429 -11.30 -33.23 28.42
N PHE A 430 -11.16 -33.57 27.13
CA PHE A 430 -12.00 -32.99 26.08
C PHE A 430 -13.48 -33.39 26.27
N ASP A 431 -13.78 -34.64 26.61
CA ASP A 431 -15.13 -35.12 26.87
C ASP A 431 -15.76 -34.47 28.11
N MET A 432 -14.96 -34.00 29.07
CA MET A 432 -15.38 -33.17 30.22
C MET A 432 -15.57 -31.68 29.87
N GLY A 433 -15.34 -31.29 28.62
CA GLY A 433 -15.49 -29.88 28.17
C GLY A 433 -14.24 -29.01 28.27
N CYS A 434 -13.08 -29.62 28.58
CA CYS A 434 -11.79 -28.95 28.61
C CYS A 434 -10.99 -29.31 27.37
N ASP A 435 -10.71 -28.35 26.47
CA ASP A 435 -9.83 -28.57 25.32
C ASP A 435 -8.36 -28.65 25.76
N PRO A 436 -7.68 -29.81 25.67
CA PRO A 436 -6.31 -29.99 26.14
C PRO A 436 -5.28 -29.19 25.35
N LEU A 437 -5.63 -28.71 24.15
CA LEU A 437 -4.77 -27.87 23.31
C LEU A 437 -5.02 -26.36 23.53
N ASN A 438 -6.13 -25.98 24.18
CA ASN A 438 -6.49 -24.60 24.51
C ASN A 438 -7.09 -24.52 25.92
N PRO A 439 -6.28 -24.68 26.96
CA PRO A 439 -6.76 -24.78 28.37
C PRO A 439 -7.40 -23.46 28.88
N GLU A 440 -7.17 -22.34 28.23
CA GLU A 440 -7.78 -21.04 28.59
C GLU A 440 -9.29 -20.96 28.31
N ASN A 441 -9.86 -21.90 27.53
CA ASN A 441 -11.27 -21.95 27.15
C ASN A 441 -12.09 -22.98 27.92
N ALA A 442 -11.73 -23.30 29.15
CA ALA A 442 -12.46 -24.20 30.02
C ALA A 442 -13.78 -23.59 30.54
N SER A 443 -14.68 -23.23 29.59
CA SER A 443 -16.05 -22.78 29.87
C SER A 443 -17.01 -23.81 29.28
N GLY A 444 -17.36 -24.83 30.03
CA GLY A 444 -18.42 -25.78 29.64
C GLY A 444 -19.78 -25.09 29.51
N PRO A 445 -20.71 -25.59 28.64
CA PRO A 445 -22.06 -25.07 28.52
C PRO A 445 -22.91 -25.52 29.73
N GLY A 446 -22.81 -24.76 30.81
CA GLY A 446 -23.57 -24.97 32.04
C GLY A 446 -23.33 -23.80 32.95
N GLY A 447 -24.03 -22.67 32.69
CA GLY A 447 -23.95 -21.48 33.51
C GLY A 447 -24.31 -21.76 34.98
N GLY A 448 -23.38 -21.65 35.85
CA GLY A 448 -23.53 -21.69 37.28
C GLY A 448 -22.17 -21.47 37.91
N GLY A 449 -21.90 -20.23 38.33
CA GLY A 449 -20.61 -19.85 38.93
C GLY A 449 -20.22 -20.78 40.07
N MET A 450 -19.27 -21.63 39.80
CA MET A 450 -18.32 -22.13 40.78
C MET A 450 -16.94 -21.83 40.20
N SER A 451 -16.38 -20.73 40.64
CA SER A 451 -14.97 -20.48 40.55
C SER A 451 -14.26 -21.57 41.37
N MET A 452 -14.06 -22.74 40.80
CA MET A 452 -12.98 -23.58 41.23
C MET A 452 -11.70 -23.01 40.63
N ASN A 453 -10.96 -22.29 41.45
CA ASN A 453 -9.54 -22.02 41.22
C ASN A 453 -8.80 -23.36 41.29
N ILE A 454 -8.97 -24.21 40.27
CA ILE A 454 -8.11 -25.36 40.07
C ILE A 454 -6.95 -24.81 39.26
N ASP A 455 -5.81 -24.63 39.95
CA ASP A 455 -4.57 -24.27 39.31
C ASP A 455 -4.25 -25.30 38.21
N LEU A 456 -4.04 -24.78 36.99
CA LEU A 456 -3.70 -25.61 35.81
C LEU A 456 -2.48 -26.51 36.10
N SER A 457 -1.57 -26.03 36.99
CA SER A 457 -0.44 -26.80 37.50
C SER A 457 -0.88 -28.00 38.34
N ASP A 458 -2.00 -27.91 39.06
CA ASP A 458 -2.55 -29.03 39.85
C ASP A 458 -3.19 -30.10 38.96
N ILE A 459 -3.87 -29.68 37.88
CA ILE A 459 -4.39 -30.60 36.85
C ILE A 459 -3.22 -31.26 36.11
N LEU A 460 -2.20 -30.50 35.73
CA LEU A 460 -1.02 -31.04 35.07
C LEU A 460 -0.20 -31.96 35.99
N ASN A 461 -0.11 -31.69 37.30
CA ASN A 461 0.55 -32.53 38.30
C ASN A 461 -0.28 -33.76 38.67
N MET A 462 -1.60 -33.64 38.72
CA MET A 462 -2.49 -34.79 38.98
C MET A 462 -2.49 -35.80 37.82
N PHE A 463 -2.26 -35.37 36.60
CA PHE A 463 -2.16 -36.22 35.40
C PHE A 463 -0.73 -36.36 34.84
N GLY A 464 0.25 -35.57 35.29
CA GLY A 464 1.63 -35.51 34.80
C GLY A 464 2.67 -36.29 35.60
N GLY A 465 2.27 -36.95 36.67
CA GLY A 465 3.15 -37.78 37.52
C GLY A 465 3.44 -39.17 36.95
N GLY A 466 3.89 -39.29 35.73
CA GLY A 466 4.30 -40.59 35.16
C GLY A 466 5.16 -40.35 33.93
N GLY A 467 6.45 -40.64 34.07
CA GLY A 467 7.47 -40.45 33.09
C GLY A 467 7.10 -40.91 31.69
N PHE A 468 7.41 -40.08 30.71
CA PHE A 468 7.35 -40.40 29.32
C PHE A 468 8.39 -41.47 28.99
N SER A 469 8.02 -42.76 29.22
CA SER A 469 8.80 -43.90 28.76
C SER A 469 8.41 -44.16 27.32
N SER A 470 9.33 -43.91 26.43
CA SER A 470 9.31 -44.20 25.01
C SER A 470 9.34 -45.73 24.78
N SER A 471 8.25 -46.44 25.02
CA SER A 471 8.14 -47.83 24.64
C SER A 471 6.72 -48.17 24.21
N GLY A 472 6.47 -48.09 22.91
CA GLY A 472 5.19 -48.49 22.33
C GLY A 472 4.90 -47.99 20.93
N PHE A 473 5.89 -47.53 20.21
CA PHE A 473 5.73 -46.99 18.84
C PHE A 473 6.64 -47.72 17.83
N ASP A 474 6.71 -49.05 17.93
CA ASP A 474 7.41 -49.83 16.90
C ASP A 474 6.52 -50.99 16.48
N GLU A 475 5.96 -50.90 15.32
CA GLU A 475 5.59 -51.86 14.29
C GLU A 475 4.45 -51.31 13.42
N GLY A 476 4.82 -50.75 12.28
CA GLY A 476 3.86 -50.49 11.20
C GLY A 476 3.91 -49.11 10.52
N PHE A 477 4.87 -48.24 10.86
CA PHE A 477 4.98 -46.94 10.21
C PHE A 477 6.39 -46.67 9.62
N GLY A 478 6.96 -47.71 8.97
CA GLY A 478 8.31 -47.66 8.38
C GLY A 478 8.53 -46.74 7.19
N GLY A 479 7.58 -45.83 6.88
CA GLY A 479 7.69 -44.91 5.77
C GLY A 479 7.58 -43.43 6.13
N PHE A 480 7.17 -43.09 7.34
CA PHE A 480 6.90 -41.69 7.72
C PHE A 480 7.95 -41.08 8.66
N SER A 481 8.75 -41.94 9.31
CA SER A 481 9.79 -41.48 10.26
C SER A 481 11.06 -40.94 9.56
N SER A 482 11.25 -41.19 8.28
CA SER A 482 12.42 -40.70 7.53
C SER A 482 12.30 -39.25 7.03
N ALA A 483 11.11 -38.67 7.15
CA ALA A 483 10.91 -37.25 6.78
C ALA A 483 11.05 -36.28 7.95
N PHE A 484 11.03 -36.77 9.20
CA PHE A 484 11.07 -35.89 10.38
C PHE A 484 11.93 -36.46 11.52
N GLY A 485 13.19 -36.68 11.29
CA GLY A 485 14.07 -36.81 12.42
C GLY A 485 15.06 -37.94 12.38
N ASN A 486 16.24 -37.53 12.56
CA ASN A 486 17.38 -38.18 13.15
C ASN A 486 18.46 -38.71 12.21
N GLY A 487 19.33 -37.81 11.79
CA GLY A 487 20.66 -38.13 11.36
C GLY A 487 21.63 -37.90 12.49
N GLY A 488 21.92 -38.91 13.25
CA GLY A 488 23.04 -38.90 14.16
C GLY A 488 24.32 -39.31 13.48
N ARG A 489 25.39 -38.48 13.68
CA ARG A 489 26.83 -38.68 13.48
C ARG A 489 27.44 -38.32 12.12
N GLY A 490 28.09 -37.14 12.13
CA GLY A 490 29.40 -37.03 11.53
C GLY A 490 29.59 -35.96 10.47
N ARG A 491 30.29 -34.90 10.84
CA ARG A 491 31.08 -33.94 10.07
C ARG A 491 30.40 -32.70 9.47
N SER A 492 30.61 -31.61 10.21
CA SER A 492 31.00 -30.25 9.77
C SER A 492 30.63 -29.77 8.38
N SER A 493 29.68 -28.82 8.33
CA SER A 493 29.73 -27.48 7.75
C SER A 493 28.32 -26.93 7.48
N PRO A 494 28.13 -25.59 7.41
CA PRO A 494 27.01 -24.91 8.03
C PRO A 494 25.90 -24.55 7.05
N GLY A 495 24.66 -24.46 7.53
CA GLY A 495 23.60 -23.83 6.74
C GLY A 495 22.18 -24.33 7.05
N GLY A 496 21.39 -23.51 7.69
CA GLY A 496 19.94 -23.49 7.49
C GLY A 496 19.08 -24.37 8.38
N GLY A 497 19.01 -24.10 9.66
CA GLY A 497 18.00 -24.70 10.53
C GLY A 497 16.77 -23.79 10.67
N PHE A 498 15.62 -24.32 10.32
CA PHE A 498 14.33 -23.73 10.73
C PHE A 498 14.13 -24.00 12.22
N GLN A 499 14.17 -22.94 13.03
CA GLN A 499 13.79 -23.03 14.44
C GLN A 499 12.32 -22.66 14.60
N PHE A 500 11.56 -23.62 15.13
CA PHE A 500 10.23 -23.40 15.67
C PHE A 500 10.35 -22.70 17.04
N PHE A 501 9.88 -21.46 17.13
CA PHE A 501 9.77 -20.77 18.43
C PHE A 501 8.43 -21.06 19.08
N THR A 502 8.47 -21.88 20.13
CA THR A 502 7.46 -21.84 21.18
C THR A 502 7.87 -20.73 22.15
N ASN A 503 7.12 -19.65 22.21
CA ASN A 503 7.36 -18.56 23.18
C ASN A 503 6.47 -18.76 24.40
N MET A 504 7.08 -19.17 25.51
CA MET A 504 6.50 -19.09 26.83
C MET A 504 6.88 -17.74 27.46
N GLY A 505 5.91 -17.12 28.10
CA GLY A 505 5.88 -15.75 28.55
C GLY A 505 6.94 -15.30 29.54
N GLY A 506 7.04 -13.99 29.67
CA GLY A 506 7.82 -13.27 30.67
C GLY A 506 7.85 -11.79 30.41
N ASN A 507 7.01 -11.11 31.08
CA ASN A 507 6.89 -9.72 31.52
C ASN A 507 8.09 -8.77 31.34
N GLY A 508 7.85 -7.55 30.81
CA GLY A 508 8.61 -6.36 31.18
C GLY A 508 9.16 -5.49 30.06
N GLY A 509 8.56 -4.31 29.85
CA GLY A 509 9.32 -3.08 29.53
C GLY A 509 9.52 -2.69 28.08
N SER A 510 8.73 -1.72 27.65
CA SER A 510 9.01 -0.61 26.69
C SER A 510 10.32 -0.60 25.90
N SER A 511 10.22 -0.54 24.55
CA SER A 511 10.85 0.50 23.73
C SER A 511 10.58 0.29 22.23
N PHE A 512 10.39 1.39 21.53
CA PHE A 512 10.19 1.53 20.08
C PHE A 512 11.34 0.91 19.25
N GLY A 513 11.00 0.27 18.15
CA GLY A 513 11.97 -0.16 17.15
C GLY A 513 11.32 -0.69 15.88
N THR A 514 11.29 0.16 14.87
CA THR A 514 10.97 -0.14 13.47
C THR A 514 11.91 -1.21 12.92
N GLY A 515 11.36 -2.27 12.30
CA GLY A 515 12.15 -3.27 11.61
C GLY A 515 11.34 -3.96 10.52
N GLY A 516 11.59 -3.54 9.27
CA GLY A 516 11.03 -4.12 8.08
C GLY A 516 11.58 -5.54 7.82
N PHE A 517 10.75 -6.38 7.21
CA PHE A 517 11.13 -7.70 6.73
C PHE A 517 11.66 -7.61 5.29
N PRO A 518 12.81 -8.18 4.96
CA PRO A 518 13.26 -8.31 3.60
C PRO A 518 12.71 -9.58 2.96
N PHE A 519 12.06 -9.45 1.81
CA PHE A 519 11.81 -10.54 0.87
C PHE A 519 12.94 -10.55 -0.16
N GLU A 520 13.81 -11.53 -0.09
CA GLU A 520 14.78 -11.81 -1.16
C GLU A 520 14.20 -12.85 -2.12
N PHE A 521 14.05 -12.45 -3.38
CA PHE A 521 13.81 -13.36 -4.49
C PHE A 521 15.14 -13.80 -5.08
N PHE A 522 15.43 -15.10 -5.02
CA PHE A 522 16.53 -15.71 -5.77
C PHE A 522 16.08 -16.00 -7.21
N THR A 523 16.68 -15.31 -8.17
CA THR A 523 16.75 -15.77 -9.57
C THR A 523 18.15 -16.29 -9.85
N GLN A 524 18.29 -17.60 -9.98
CA GLN A 524 19.50 -18.20 -10.57
C GLN A 524 19.32 -18.30 -12.09
N GLY A 525 20.02 -17.44 -12.82
CA GLY A 525 20.25 -17.55 -14.25
C GLY A 525 21.54 -18.33 -14.52
N GLY A 526 21.42 -19.55 -14.99
CA GLY A 526 22.55 -20.35 -15.45
C GLY A 526 22.89 -20.04 -16.91
N SER A 527 24.02 -19.38 -17.14
CA SER A 527 24.62 -19.23 -18.47
C SER A 527 25.32 -20.52 -18.86
N ARG A 528 24.90 -21.15 -19.95
CA ARG A 528 25.75 -22.11 -20.71
C ARG A 528 26.14 -21.52 -22.05
N LYS A 529 27.42 -21.15 -22.15
CA LYS A 529 28.12 -20.96 -23.42
C LYS A 529 28.18 -22.28 -24.20
N LYS A 530 27.82 -22.28 -25.46
CA LYS A 530 28.33 -23.21 -26.46
C LYS A 530 28.92 -22.45 -27.63
N LYS A 531 30.20 -22.79 -27.90
CA LYS A 531 30.95 -22.51 -29.13
C LYS A 531 30.32 -23.27 -30.30
N LYS A 532 30.07 -22.63 -31.37
CA LYS A 532 30.69 -22.75 -32.70
C LYS A 532 30.10 -21.66 -33.60
#